data_96c023fb8c77126bf9cd4a7a6a705e0c
#
_entry.id   96c023fb8c77126bf9cd4a7a6a705e0c
#
_cell.length_a   1.000
_cell.length_b   1.000
_cell.length_c   1.000
_cell.angle_alpha   90.00
_cell.angle_beta   90.00
_cell.angle_gamma   90.00
#
_symmetry.space_group_name_H-M   'P 1'
#
loop_
_entity.id
_entity.type
_entity.pdbx_description
1 polymer ?
#
loop_
_entity_poly.entity_id
_entity_poly.type
_entity_poly.pdbx_seq_one_letter_code
_entity_poly.pdbx_strand_id
1 'polypeptide(L)'
;MNQNLREEFNQWVLDGRSAQLEAHHRCFVEEMVLRMNIQPRDRVLEVGCGEGWASRWLASLVPEGMVVGLDVSDEMVRKARAGSASCENLLFVWADAEEIPWQEKFFSQVLCVESFYYMENPEKALREIYRVMSPGASVWILNHLSKENEITLGWLPRLKVPVKLLSAEEYGRLLEQCGFQEYSYRMIPDRSLVSDNTYDGLVTDPEQLRRFRESGALLMTARRPQE
;
A
#
# COMPACT_ATOMS: atom_id res chain seq x y z
N MET A 1 13.71 1.86 -12.32
CA MET A 1 12.94 2.88 -11.55
C MET A 1 12.17 3.76 -12.53
N ASN A 2 10.87 3.87 -12.37
CA ASN A 2 9.99 4.66 -13.23
C ASN A 2 10.11 6.15 -12.90
N GLN A 3 10.75 6.94 -13.79
CA GLN A 3 11.02 8.36 -13.59
C GLN A 3 9.73 9.20 -13.52
N ASN A 4 8.75 8.91 -14.37
CA ASN A 4 7.47 9.66 -14.39
C ASN A 4 6.69 9.45 -13.08
N LEU A 5 6.68 8.23 -12.56
CA LEU A 5 6.03 7.91 -11.28
C LEU A 5 6.71 8.63 -10.11
N ARG A 6 8.06 8.61 -10.09
CA ARG A 6 8.85 9.34 -9.09
C ARG A 6 8.54 10.84 -9.10
N GLU A 7 8.55 11.47 -10.28
CA GLU A 7 8.30 12.90 -10.43
C GLU A 7 6.88 13.28 -9.99
N GLU A 8 5.85 12.50 -10.34
CA GLU A 8 4.47 12.75 -9.90
C GLU A 8 4.36 12.70 -8.37
N PHE A 9 4.91 11.67 -7.71
CA PHE A 9 4.84 11.60 -6.25
C PHE A 9 5.73 12.60 -5.53
N ASN A 10 6.86 13.00 -6.11
CA ASN A 10 7.63 14.15 -5.62
C ASN A 10 6.78 15.43 -5.66
N GLN A 11 6.00 15.64 -6.74
CA GLN A 11 5.11 16.78 -6.84
C GLN A 11 3.99 16.76 -5.77
N TRP A 12 3.45 15.59 -5.42
CA TRP A 12 2.48 15.46 -4.32
C TRP A 12 3.02 15.95 -2.98
N VAL A 13 4.32 15.72 -2.74
CA VAL A 13 4.99 16.24 -1.54
C VAL A 13 5.06 17.75 -1.56
N LEU A 14 5.46 18.34 -2.71
CA LEU A 14 5.60 19.79 -2.87
C LEU A 14 4.24 20.52 -2.77
N ASP A 15 3.19 19.89 -3.29
CA ASP A 15 1.81 20.43 -3.26
C ASP A 15 1.11 20.20 -1.91
N GLY A 16 1.72 19.45 -0.99
CA GLY A 16 1.14 19.12 0.32
C GLY A 16 0.03 18.05 0.27
N ARG A 17 -0.24 17.42 -0.88
CA ARG A 17 -1.24 16.35 -1.03
C ARG A 17 -0.92 15.13 -0.18
N SER A 18 0.36 14.77 -0.11
CA SER A 18 0.83 13.60 0.65
C SER A 18 0.49 13.65 2.14
N ALA A 19 0.38 14.84 2.73
CA ALA A 19 0.02 15.01 4.14
C ALA A 19 -1.42 14.61 4.47
N GLN A 20 -2.31 14.48 3.48
CA GLN A 20 -3.72 14.11 3.67
C GLN A 20 -3.94 12.59 3.60
N LEU A 21 -2.98 11.82 3.08
CA LEU A 21 -3.11 10.38 2.82
C LEU A 21 -3.41 9.57 4.10
N GLU A 22 -2.84 9.96 5.23
CA GLU A 22 -3.13 9.32 6.52
C GLU A 22 -4.63 9.41 6.87
N ALA A 23 -5.22 10.60 6.76
CA ALA A 23 -6.63 10.80 7.12
C ALA A 23 -7.57 9.96 6.24
N HIS A 24 -7.24 9.80 4.95
CA HIS A 24 -8.04 9.03 4.01
C HIS A 24 -7.88 7.51 4.15
N HIS A 25 -6.70 7.04 4.57
CA HIS A 25 -6.40 5.61 4.53
C HIS A 25 -6.38 4.94 5.90
N ARG A 26 -6.32 5.72 7.00
CA ARG A 26 -6.14 5.20 8.36
C ARG A 26 -7.17 4.13 8.73
N CYS A 27 -8.45 4.36 8.52
CA CYS A 27 -9.50 3.41 8.92
C CYS A 27 -9.37 2.05 8.20
N PHE A 28 -8.91 2.05 6.95
CA PHE A 28 -8.69 0.82 6.18
C PHE A 28 -7.43 0.08 6.63
N VAL A 29 -6.36 0.82 6.93
CA VAL A 29 -5.11 0.23 7.43
C VAL A 29 -5.30 -0.33 8.83
N GLU A 30 -6.08 0.34 9.70
CA GLU A 30 -6.47 -0.19 11.01
C GLU A 30 -7.22 -1.52 10.89
N GLU A 31 -8.20 -1.60 9.99
CA GLU A 31 -8.97 -2.82 9.72
C GLU A 31 -8.08 -3.94 9.14
N MET A 32 -7.12 -3.60 8.28
CA MET A 32 -6.13 -4.53 7.74
C MET A 32 -5.20 -5.04 8.84
N VAL A 33 -4.63 -4.15 9.65
CA VAL A 33 -3.69 -4.48 10.73
C VAL A 33 -4.32 -5.39 11.79
N LEU A 34 -5.59 -5.18 12.11
CA LEU A 34 -6.33 -6.09 13.01
C LEU A 34 -6.36 -7.55 12.49
N ARG A 35 -6.30 -7.74 11.17
CA ARG A 35 -6.31 -9.08 10.54
C ARG A 35 -4.91 -9.65 10.35
N MET A 36 -3.89 -8.81 10.30
CA MET A 36 -2.51 -9.22 10.09
C MET A 36 -1.95 -10.06 11.25
N ASN A 37 -2.57 -10.01 12.43
CA ASN A 37 -2.09 -10.69 13.64
C ASN A 37 -0.60 -10.41 13.89
N ILE A 38 -0.22 -9.13 13.82
CA ILE A 38 1.17 -8.67 13.97
C ILE A 38 1.74 -9.10 15.30
N GLN A 39 2.94 -9.65 15.30
CA GLN A 39 3.67 -10.10 16.47
C GLN A 39 4.81 -9.12 16.81
N PRO A 40 5.20 -8.96 18.10
CA PRO A 40 6.23 -8.00 18.52
C PRO A 40 7.60 -8.15 17.81
N ARG A 41 7.87 -9.34 17.26
CA ARG A 41 9.14 -9.67 16.55
C ARG A 41 9.02 -9.68 15.04
N ASP A 42 7.87 -9.30 14.51
CA ASP A 42 7.68 -9.28 13.05
C ASP A 42 8.66 -8.32 12.36
N ARG A 43 9.05 -8.72 11.17
CA ARG A 43 9.80 -7.89 10.24
C ARG A 43 8.85 -7.51 9.11
N VAL A 44 8.47 -6.26 9.10
CA VAL A 44 7.41 -5.73 8.22
C VAL A 44 8.03 -4.90 7.11
N LEU A 45 7.58 -5.13 5.86
CA LEU A 45 7.88 -4.27 4.72
C LEU A 45 6.60 -3.54 4.30
N GLU A 46 6.64 -2.22 4.24
CA GLU A 46 5.61 -1.40 3.59
C GLU A 46 6.10 -0.93 2.22
N VAL A 47 5.41 -1.36 1.15
CA VAL A 47 5.73 -1.00 -0.23
C VAL A 47 4.85 0.17 -0.66
N GLY A 48 5.48 1.30 -1.05
CA GLY A 48 4.79 2.57 -1.29
C GLY A 48 4.42 3.28 0.02
N CYS A 49 5.40 3.43 0.91
CA CYS A 49 5.16 3.94 2.27
C CYS A 49 4.83 5.43 2.36
N GLY A 50 4.97 6.19 1.26
CA GLY A 50 4.76 7.63 1.25
C GLY A 50 5.58 8.35 2.33
N GLU A 51 4.94 9.26 3.09
CA GLU A 51 5.58 9.96 4.21
C GLU A 51 5.72 9.09 5.49
N GLY A 52 5.42 7.79 5.43
CA GLY A 52 5.73 6.80 6.46
C GLY A 52 4.83 6.80 7.69
N TRP A 53 3.60 7.34 7.62
CA TRP A 53 2.70 7.36 8.77
C TRP A 53 2.32 5.94 9.24
N ALA A 54 2.01 5.02 8.31
CA ALA A 54 1.66 3.64 8.64
C ALA A 54 2.90 2.87 9.11
N SER A 55 4.06 3.07 8.47
CA SER A 55 5.33 2.50 8.93
C SER A 55 5.66 2.90 10.38
N ARG A 56 5.46 4.18 10.76
CA ARG A 56 5.67 4.63 12.17
C ARG A 56 4.73 3.94 13.14
N TRP A 57 3.46 3.80 12.77
CA TRP A 57 2.49 3.08 13.60
C TRP A 57 2.84 1.61 13.73
N LEU A 58 3.17 0.93 12.63
CA LEU A 58 3.61 -0.46 12.60
C LEU A 58 4.86 -0.68 13.47
N ALA A 59 5.83 0.25 13.44
CA ALA A 59 7.03 0.17 14.27
C ALA A 59 6.70 0.13 15.78
N SER A 60 5.63 0.80 16.21
CA SER A 60 5.16 0.73 17.60
C SER A 60 4.53 -0.62 17.96
N LEU A 61 4.05 -1.38 16.98
CA LEU A 61 3.47 -2.71 17.18
C LEU A 61 4.50 -3.84 17.18
N VAL A 62 5.70 -3.59 16.64
CA VAL A 62 6.79 -4.58 16.54
C VAL A 62 8.05 -4.11 17.27
N PRO A 63 7.98 -3.86 18.60
CA PRO A 63 9.09 -3.27 19.36
C PRO A 63 10.36 -4.14 19.43
N GLU A 64 10.24 -5.46 19.21
CA GLU A 64 11.35 -6.42 19.15
C GLU A 64 11.69 -6.81 17.69
N GLY A 65 10.97 -6.25 16.73
CA GLY A 65 11.09 -6.51 15.30
C GLY A 65 11.67 -5.33 14.54
N MET A 66 11.24 -5.18 13.29
CA MET A 66 11.69 -4.11 12.41
C MET A 66 10.61 -3.75 11.40
N VAL A 67 10.53 -2.47 11.04
CA VAL A 67 9.75 -2.01 9.89
C VAL A 67 10.68 -1.36 8.86
N VAL A 68 10.45 -1.69 7.60
CA VAL A 68 11.09 -1.04 6.45
C VAL A 68 10.00 -0.44 5.57
N GLY A 69 10.03 0.87 5.38
CA GLY A 69 9.20 1.55 4.39
C GLY A 69 9.97 1.78 3.10
N LEU A 70 9.42 1.37 1.97
CA LEU A 70 10.00 1.57 0.65
C LEU A 70 9.10 2.47 -0.19
N ASP A 71 9.69 3.47 -0.87
CA ASP A 71 8.96 4.32 -1.81
C ASP A 71 9.82 4.70 -3.01
N VAL A 72 9.18 4.87 -4.17
CA VAL A 72 9.81 5.29 -5.43
C VAL A 72 10.13 6.79 -5.44
N SER A 73 9.45 7.58 -4.62
CA SER A 73 9.66 9.01 -4.43
C SER A 73 10.73 9.27 -3.37
N ASP A 74 11.83 9.88 -3.76
CA ASP A 74 12.89 10.30 -2.83
C ASP A 74 12.43 11.42 -1.88
N GLU A 75 11.51 12.30 -2.31
CA GLU A 75 10.91 13.32 -1.45
C GLU A 75 10.00 12.72 -0.38
N MET A 76 9.19 11.69 -0.71
CA MET A 76 8.42 10.93 0.29
C MET A 76 9.36 10.31 1.34
N VAL A 77 10.40 9.61 0.88
CA VAL A 77 11.38 8.97 1.77
C VAL A 77 12.11 10.01 2.63
N ARG A 78 12.46 11.17 2.07
CA ARG A 78 13.08 12.26 2.83
C ARG A 78 12.18 12.76 3.97
N LYS A 79 10.88 12.99 3.69
CA LYS A 79 9.90 13.37 4.71
C LYS A 79 9.68 12.27 5.74
N ALA A 80 9.55 11.02 5.30
CA ALA A 80 9.37 9.87 6.17
C ALA A 80 10.53 9.76 7.19
N ARG A 81 11.76 9.88 6.73
CA ARG A 81 12.96 9.88 7.60
C ARG A 81 12.95 11.02 8.59
N ALA A 82 12.62 12.24 8.13
CA ALA A 82 12.57 13.41 9.01
C ALA A 82 11.54 13.27 10.13
N GLY A 83 10.40 12.67 9.85
CA GLY A 83 9.32 12.42 10.81
C GLY A 83 9.52 11.23 11.75
N SER A 84 10.65 10.49 11.62
CA SER A 84 10.87 9.19 12.29
C SER A 84 12.19 9.08 13.03
N ALA A 85 12.85 10.19 13.31
CA ALA A 85 14.20 10.22 13.93
C ALA A 85 14.28 9.52 15.31
N SER A 86 13.16 9.34 16.00
CA SER A 86 13.08 8.66 17.29
C SER A 86 12.71 7.17 17.21
N CYS A 87 12.48 6.64 16.00
CA CYS A 87 12.07 5.25 15.82
C CYS A 87 13.29 4.38 15.47
N GLU A 88 13.85 3.69 16.45
CA GLU A 88 15.09 2.90 16.28
C GLU A 88 14.91 1.64 15.43
N ASN A 89 13.69 1.09 15.39
CA ASN A 89 13.33 -0.12 14.65
C ASN A 89 12.65 0.15 13.29
N LEU A 90 12.82 1.38 12.74
CA LEU A 90 12.20 1.83 11.49
C LEU A 90 13.24 2.38 10.52
N LEU A 91 13.24 1.85 9.30
CA LEU A 91 14.07 2.32 8.20
C LEU A 91 13.22 2.72 6.99
N PHE A 92 13.69 3.72 6.22
CA PHE A 92 13.09 4.08 4.96
C PHE A 92 14.09 3.95 3.82
N VAL A 93 13.66 3.35 2.72
CA VAL A 93 14.50 3.05 1.55
C VAL A 93 13.86 3.68 0.31
N TRP A 94 14.63 4.49 -0.39
CA TRP A 94 14.27 4.97 -1.71
C TRP A 94 14.60 3.90 -2.75
N ALA A 95 13.58 3.25 -3.29
CA ALA A 95 13.73 2.17 -4.25
C ALA A 95 12.43 1.92 -5.02
N ASP A 96 12.56 1.16 -6.11
CA ASP A 96 11.45 0.65 -6.89
C ASP A 96 11.00 -0.71 -6.34
N ALA A 97 9.68 -0.93 -6.24
CA ALA A 97 9.12 -2.22 -5.82
C ALA A 97 9.45 -3.37 -6.79
N GLU A 98 9.80 -3.04 -8.02
CA GLU A 98 10.25 -4.01 -9.03
C GLU A 98 11.74 -4.41 -8.89
N GLU A 99 12.46 -3.82 -7.92
CA GLU A 99 13.85 -4.13 -7.58
C GLU A 99 14.10 -3.77 -6.12
N ILE A 100 13.62 -4.59 -5.18
CA ILE A 100 13.69 -4.34 -3.74
C ILE A 100 15.12 -4.60 -3.25
N PRO A 101 15.87 -3.57 -2.76
CA PRO A 101 17.26 -3.71 -2.34
C PRO A 101 17.36 -4.37 -0.95
N TRP A 102 16.84 -5.55 -0.81
CA TRP A 102 16.82 -6.32 0.42
C TRP A 102 17.14 -7.79 0.18
N GLN A 103 17.65 -8.46 1.23
CA GLN A 103 17.93 -9.89 1.16
C GLN A 103 16.66 -10.71 1.02
N GLU A 104 16.78 -11.87 0.42
CA GLU A 104 15.67 -12.83 0.30
C GLU A 104 15.24 -13.39 1.66
N LYS A 105 13.98 -13.85 1.76
CA LYS A 105 13.42 -14.58 2.92
C LYS A 105 13.56 -13.82 4.26
N PHE A 106 13.35 -12.51 4.23
CA PHE A 106 13.56 -11.67 5.41
C PHE A 106 12.27 -11.25 6.10
N PHE A 107 11.28 -10.73 5.36
CA PHE A 107 10.08 -10.15 5.94
C PHE A 107 9.02 -11.19 6.27
N SER A 108 8.43 -11.09 7.47
CA SER A 108 7.31 -11.94 7.90
C SER A 108 5.95 -11.40 7.50
N GLN A 109 5.85 -10.09 7.27
CA GLN A 109 4.65 -9.41 6.78
C GLN A 109 5.05 -8.38 5.71
N VAL A 110 4.28 -8.31 4.63
CA VAL A 110 4.42 -7.27 3.61
C VAL A 110 3.07 -6.60 3.40
N LEU A 111 3.04 -5.27 3.34
CA LEU A 111 1.83 -4.53 3.02
C LEU A 111 2.08 -3.53 1.89
N CYS A 112 1.03 -3.25 1.13
CA CYS A 112 1.01 -2.32 0.03
C CYS A 112 -0.33 -1.58 0.07
N VAL A 113 -0.31 -0.29 0.43
CA VAL A 113 -1.50 0.53 0.61
C VAL A 113 -1.56 1.59 -0.47
N GLU A 114 -2.60 1.55 -1.30
CA GLU A 114 -2.87 2.53 -2.36
C GLU A 114 -1.67 2.77 -3.32
N SER A 115 -0.84 1.76 -3.52
CA SER A 115 0.39 1.92 -4.31
C SER A 115 0.55 0.83 -5.37
N PHE A 116 -0.02 -0.36 -5.19
CA PHE A 116 0.27 -1.50 -6.07
C PHE A 116 -0.19 -1.28 -7.53
N TYR A 117 -1.30 -0.61 -7.75
CA TYR A 117 -1.81 -0.34 -9.11
C TYR A 117 -0.95 0.66 -9.92
N TYR A 118 0.04 1.32 -9.29
CA TYR A 118 1.02 2.15 -9.98
C TYR A 118 2.23 1.37 -10.50
N MET A 119 2.40 0.09 -10.15
CA MET A 119 3.52 -0.72 -10.61
C MET A 119 3.46 -0.90 -12.13
N GLU A 120 4.55 -0.58 -12.82
CA GLU A 120 4.64 -0.70 -14.27
C GLU A 120 4.57 -2.17 -14.70
N ASN A 121 5.28 -3.01 -13.97
CA ASN A 121 5.24 -4.47 -14.10
C ASN A 121 4.83 -5.12 -12.77
N PRO A 122 3.52 -5.31 -12.52
CA PRO A 122 3.03 -5.87 -11.26
C PRO A 122 3.51 -7.31 -11.02
N GLU A 123 3.76 -8.11 -12.06
CA GLU A 123 4.34 -9.45 -11.92
C GLU A 123 5.76 -9.38 -11.37
N LYS A 124 6.59 -8.48 -11.90
CA LYS A 124 7.96 -8.28 -11.42
C LYS A 124 7.97 -7.81 -9.96
N ALA A 125 7.10 -6.86 -9.61
CA ALA A 125 6.95 -6.39 -8.24
C ALA A 125 6.54 -7.52 -7.29
N LEU A 126 5.57 -8.36 -7.67
CA LEU A 126 5.15 -9.51 -6.85
C LEU A 126 6.27 -10.55 -6.70
N ARG A 127 7.08 -10.80 -7.73
CA ARG A 127 8.23 -11.69 -7.64
C ARG A 127 9.30 -11.17 -6.67
N GLU A 128 9.55 -9.86 -6.66
CA GLU A 128 10.45 -9.22 -5.70
C GLU A 128 9.88 -9.26 -4.27
N ILE A 129 8.59 -8.94 -4.10
CA ILE A 129 7.89 -9.10 -2.82
C ILE A 129 8.02 -10.54 -2.33
N TYR A 130 7.70 -11.53 -3.19
CA TYR A 130 7.84 -12.94 -2.86
C TYR A 130 9.27 -13.30 -2.45
N ARG A 131 10.27 -12.84 -3.19
CA ARG A 131 11.69 -13.10 -2.92
C ARG A 131 12.10 -12.66 -1.52
N VAL A 132 11.70 -11.44 -1.11
CA VAL A 132 12.09 -10.87 0.20
C VAL A 132 11.25 -11.38 1.37
N MET A 133 10.10 -12.01 1.13
CA MET A 133 9.25 -12.59 2.17
C MET A 133 9.86 -13.88 2.73
N SER A 134 9.73 -14.11 4.03
CA SER A 134 10.06 -15.39 4.66
C SER A 134 9.05 -16.49 4.27
N PRO A 135 9.42 -17.77 4.28
CA PRO A 135 8.44 -18.86 4.19
C PRO A 135 7.31 -18.69 5.23
N GLY A 136 6.08 -18.88 4.82
CA GLY A 136 4.89 -18.67 5.65
C GLY A 136 4.46 -17.22 5.87
N ALA A 137 5.20 -16.24 5.34
CA ALA A 137 4.85 -14.82 5.42
C ALA A 137 3.59 -14.48 4.61
N SER A 138 2.91 -13.41 5.00
CA SER A 138 1.71 -12.90 4.31
C SER A 138 1.96 -11.57 3.62
N VAL A 139 1.35 -11.39 2.44
CA VAL A 139 1.25 -10.11 1.74
C VAL A 139 -0.18 -9.59 1.84
N TRP A 140 -0.31 -8.28 2.04
CA TRP A 140 -1.55 -7.53 2.20
C TRP A 140 -1.57 -6.36 1.21
N ILE A 141 -2.54 -6.32 0.33
CA ILE A 141 -2.68 -5.27 -0.69
C ILE A 141 -4.04 -4.61 -0.51
N LEU A 142 -4.05 -3.30 -0.33
CA LEU A 142 -5.25 -2.49 -0.16
C LEU A 142 -5.34 -1.45 -1.28
N ASN A 143 -6.42 -1.48 -2.04
CA ASN A 143 -6.64 -0.58 -3.17
C ASN A 143 -8.08 -0.06 -3.21
N HIS A 144 -8.27 1.26 -3.24
CA HIS A 144 -9.57 1.85 -3.62
C HIS A 144 -9.81 1.73 -5.12
N LEU A 145 -8.76 2.00 -5.92
CA LEU A 145 -8.86 1.89 -7.36
C LEU A 145 -8.81 0.42 -7.79
N SER A 146 -9.98 -0.13 -8.08
CA SER A 146 -10.17 -1.50 -8.54
C SER A 146 -11.38 -1.60 -9.45
N LYS A 147 -11.50 -2.69 -10.21
CA LYS A 147 -12.68 -2.94 -11.06
C LYS A 147 -13.96 -3.18 -10.25
N GLU A 148 -13.84 -3.54 -8.97
CA GLU A 148 -14.96 -3.74 -8.04
C GLU A 148 -15.58 -2.43 -7.56
N ASN A 149 -14.84 -1.32 -7.61
CA ASN A 149 -15.33 -0.01 -7.20
C ASN A 149 -15.54 0.89 -8.42
N GLU A 150 -16.74 0.82 -9.00
CA GLU A 150 -17.11 1.59 -10.20
C GLU A 150 -16.94 3.12 -10.03
N ILE A 151 -17.10 3.63 -8.80
CA ILE A 151 -16.95 5.07 -8.53
C ILE A 151 -15.51 5.51 -8.78
N THR A 152 -14.53 4.69 -8.38
CA THR A 152 -13.11 5.03 -8.55
C THR A 152 -12.66 4.95 -10.01
N LEU A 153 -13.39 4.27 -10.89
CA LEU A 153 -13.10 4.28 -12.33
C LEU A 153 -13.21 5.69 -12.93
N GLY A 154 -14.06 6.55 -12.35
CA GLY A 154 -14.15 7.96 -12.72
C GLY A 154 -12.87 8.77 -12.44
N TRP A 155 -11.93 8.23 -11.65
CA TRP A 155 -10.65 8.89 -11.36
C TRP A 155 -9.64 8.72 -12.49
N LEU A 156 -9.74 7.64 -13.29
CA LEU A 156 -8.76 7.30 -14.32
C LEU A 156 -8.37 8.45 -15.24
N PRO A 157 -9.32 9.27 -15.77
CA PRO A 157 -8.97 10.39 -16.65
C PRO A 157 -8.18 11.53 -15.96
N ARG A 158 -8.15 11.53 -14.61
CA ARG A 158 -7.49 12.58 -13.80
C ARG A 158 -6.11 12.16 -13.31
N LEU A 159 -5.75 10.89 -13.45
CA LEU A 159 -4.44 10.38 -13.06
C LEU A 159 -3.40 10.84 -14.07
N LYS A 160 -2.30 11.41 -13.59
CA LYS A 160 -1.19 11.87 -14.44
C LYS A 160 -0.21 10.77 -14.81
N VAL A 161 -0.30 9.64 -14.12
CA VAL A 161 0.52 8.46 -14.38
C VAL A 161 -0.35 7.25 -14.70
N PRO A 162 0.09 6.34 -15.56
CA PRO A 162 -0.67 5.14 -15.89
C PRO A 162 -0.83 4.23 -14.68
N VAL A 163 -1.97 3.54 -14.61
CA VAL A 163 -2.26 2.55 -13.57
C VAL A 163 -2.62 1.20 -14.18
N LYS A 164 -2.35 0.13 -13.46
CA LYS A 164 -2.76 -1.24 -13.79
C LYS A 164 -4.07 -1.55 -13.06
N LEU A 165 -5.18 -1.29 -13.72
CA LEU A 165 -6.51 -1.59 -13.18
C LEU A 165 -6.80 -3.08 -13.34
N LEU A 166 -6.83 -3.79 -12.23
CA LEU A 166 -7.13 -5.22 -12.15
C LEU A 166 -8.36 -5.46 -11.27
N SER A 167 -9.08 -6.56 -11.56
CA SER A 167 -10.10 -7.09 -10.65
C SER A 167 -9.47 -7.95 -9.55
N ALA A 168 -10.25 -8.25 -8.51
CA ALA A 168 -9.82 -9.16 -7.44
C ALA A 168 -9.38 -10.52 -7.99
N GLU A 169 -10.12 -11.06 -8.97
CA GLU A 169 -9.77 -12.34 -9.59
C GLU A 169 -8.50 -12.25 -10.45
N GLU A 170 -8.28 -11.13 -11.15
CA GLU A 170 -7.05 -10.92 -11.91
C GLU A 170 -5.84 -10.79 -10.98
N TYR A 171 -5.99 -10.11 -9.83
CA TYR A 171 -4.96 -10.09 -8.78
C TYR A 171 -4.68 -11.48 -8.24
N GLY A 172 -5.72 -12.29 -7.96
CA GLY A 172 -5.58 -13.67 -7.49
C GLY A 172 -4.76 -14.53 -8.45
N ARG A 173 -5.10 -14.50 -9.75
CA ARG A 173 -4.33 -15.21 -10.78
C ARG A 173 -2.87 -14.77 -10.84
N LEU A 174 -2.63 -13.47 -10.74
CA LEU A 174 -1.28 -12.91 -10.79
C LEU A 174 -0.44 -13.34 -9.57
N LEU A 175 -1.04 -13.33 -8.37
CA LEU A 175 -0.41 -13.80 -7.14
C LEU A 175 -0.07 -15.30 -7.24
N GLU A 176 -1.01 -16.14 -7.69
CA GLU A 176 -0.79 -17.58 -7.88
C GLU A 176 0.34 -17.84 -8.90
N GLN A 177 0.39 -17.12 -10.01
CA GLN A 177 1.46 -17.22 -11.00
C GLN A 177 2.83 -16.84 -10.42
N CYS A 178 2.87 -15.97 -9.41
CA CYS A 178 4.09 -15.60 -8.69
C CYS A 178 4.44 -16.55 -7.54
N GLY A 179 3.66 -17.62 -7.32
CA GLY A 179 3.92 -18.67 -6.32
C GLY A 179 3.25 -18.47 -4.97
N PHE A 180 2.41 -17.43 -4.82
CA PHE A 180 1.61 -17.25 -3.62
C PHE A 180 0.47 -18.27 -3.53
N GLN A 181 0.03 -18.56 -2.33
CA GLN A 181 -1.08 -19.46 -2.01
C GLN A 181 -2.08 -18.78 -1.06
N GLU A 182 -3.19 -19.44 -0.77
CA GLU A 182 -4.21 -18.99 0.18
C GLU A 182 -4.73 -17.58 -0.15
N TYR A 183 -4.86 -17.25 -1.45
CA TYR A 183 -5.42 -15.97 -1.87
C TYR A 183 -6.85 -15.80 -1.36
N SER A 184 -7.12 -14.64 -0.79
CA SER A 184 -8.47 -14.21 -0.46
C SER A 184 -8.61 -12.69 -0.57
N TYR A 185 -9.85 -12.23 -0.78
CA TYR A 185 -10.14 -10.81 -0.84
C TYR A 185 -11.47 -10.45 -0.19
N ARG A 186 -11.64 -9.19 0.11
CA ARG A 186 -12.89 -8.58 0.56
C ARG A 186 -12.94 -7.09 0.26
N MET A 187 -14.14 -6.54 0.15
CA MET A 187 -14.33 -5.10 0.18
C MET A 187 -14.43 -4.62 1.63
N ILE A 188 -13.72 -3.54 1.95
CA ILE A 188 -13.77 -2.87 3.26
C ILE A 188 -14.47 -1.54 3.08
N PRO A 189 -15.67 -1.32 3.67
CA PRO A 189 -16.36 -0.04 3.59
C PRO A 189 -15.54 1.10 4.20
N ASP A 190 -15.65 2.29 3.62
CA ASP A 190 -15.05 3.49 4.19
C ASP A 190 -15.85 3.96 5.42
N ARG A 191 -15.23 3.86 6.58
CA ARG A 191 -15.76 4.34 7.87
C ARG A 191 -15.05 5.60 8.34
N SER A 192 -14.30 6.27 7.47
CA SER A 192 -13.61 7.50 7.82
C SER A 192 -14.61 8.60 8.16
N LEU A 193 -14.21 9.48 9.08
CA LEU A 193 -14.96 10.71 9.42
C LEU A 193 -14.53 11.89 8.54
N VAL A 194 -13.80 11.61 7.46
CA VAL A 194 -13.30 12.64 6.54
C VAL A 194 -14.47 13.30 5.84
N SER A 195 -14.52 14.64 5.86
CA SER A 195 -15.62 15.41 5.28
C SER A 195 -15.65 15.32 3.75
N ASP A 196 -16.80 15.58 3.17
CA ASP A 196 -17.12 15.45 1.74
C ASP A 196 -16.19 16.23 0.80
N ASN A 197 -15.50 17.27 1.29
CA ASN A 197 -14.63 18.15 0.50
C ASN A 197 -13.20 17.63 0.30
N THR A 198 -12.87 16.44 0.80
CA THR A 198 -11.49 15.95 0.86
C THR A 198 -11.07 15.05 -0.29
N TYR A 199 -12.01 14.64 -1.15
CA TYR A 199 -11.70 13.80 -2.31
C TYR A 199 -11.37 14.59 -3.60
N ASP A 200 -10.79 15.79 -3.47
CA ASP A 200 -10.30 16.63 -4.57
C ASP A 200 -11.30 16.80 -5.73
N GLY A 201 -12.60 16.90 -5.43
CA GLY A 201 -13.66 16.98 -6.44
C GLY A 201 -13.87 15.66 -7.21
N LEU A 202 -13.32 14.55 -6.76
CA LEU A 202 -13.51 13.21 -7.34
C LEU A 202 -14.90 12.64 -7.01
N VAL A 203 -15.45 13.10 -5.88
CA VAL A 203 -16.83 12.81 -5.46
C VAL A 203 -17.56 14.13 -5.38
N THR A 204 -18.57 14.32 -6.23
CA THR A 204 -19.18 15.64 -6.48
C THR A 204 -20.55 15.82 -5.85
N ASP A 205 -21.17 14.76 -5.38
CA ASP A 205 -22.49 14.80 -4.74
C ASP A 205 -22.60 13.80 -3.58
N PRO A 206 -23.54 14.00 -2.63
CA PRO A 206 -23.70 13.15 -1.45
C PRO A 206 -24.05 11.68 -1.77
N GLU A 207 -24.78 11.41 -2.83
CA GLU A 207 -25.14 10.04 -3.22
C GLU A 207 -23.92 9.29 -3.76
N GLN A 208 -23.10 9.95 -4.56
CA GLN A 208 -21.84 9.40 -5.05
C GLN A 208 -20.87 9.12 -3.89
N LEU A 209 -20.81 10.02 -2.90
CA LEU A 209 -20.02 9.80 -1.68
C LEU A 209 -20.51 8.58 -0.90
N ARG A 210 -21.82 8.46 -0.72
CA ARG A 210 -22.41 7.29 -0.04
C ARG A 210 -22.02 6.00 -0.75
N ARG A 211 -22.19 5.94 -2.06
CA ARG A 211 -21.84 4.77 -2.88
C ARG A 211 -20.34 4.48 -2.83
N PHE A 212 -19.49 5.50 -2.88
CA PHE A 212 -18.05 5.34 -2.73
C PHE A 212 -17.69 4.71 -1.39
N ARG A 213 -18.26 5.22 -0.29
CA ARG A 213 -18.03 4.68 1.07
C ARG A 213 -18.53 3.25 1.23
N GLU A 214 -19.69 2.94 0.67
CA GLU A 214 -20.26 1.58 0.71
C GLU A 214 -19.43 0.60 -0.11
N SER A 215 -18.95 1.00 -1.29
CA SER A 215 -18.06 0.19 -2.13
C SER A 215 -16.71 -0.04 -1.44
N GLY A 216 -16.14 1.01 -0.84
CA GLY A 216 -14.93 0.94 -0.05
C GLY A 216 -13.68 0.54 -0.83
N ALA A 217 -12.71 -0.05 -0.13
CA ALA A 217 -11.44 -0.49 -0.69
C ALA A 217 -11.37 -2.02 -0.80
N LEU A 218 -10.71 -2.50 -1.86
CA LEU A 218 -10.40 -3.91 -2.06
C LEU A 218 -9.19 -4.28 -1.21
N LEU A 219 -9.40 -5.11 -0.18
CA LEU A 219 -8.33 -5.74 0.60
C LEU A 219 -8.09 -7.15 0.08
N MET A 220 -6.87 -7.43 -0.29
CA MET A 220 -6.39 -8.73 -0.76
C MET A 220 -5.29 -9.25 0.16
N THR A 221 -5.25 -10.56 0.37
CA THR A 221 -4.16 -11.22 1.09
C THR A 221 -3.80 -12.55 0.43
N ALA A 222 -2.51 -12.87 0.49
CA ALA A 222 -1.98 -14.16 0.06
C ALA A 222 -0.75 -14.52 0.90
N ARG A 223 -0.32 -15.77 0.85
CA ARG A 223 0.82 -16.27 1.63
C ARG A 223 1.92 -16.82 0.74
N ARG A 224 3.16 -16.61 1.16
CA ARG A 224 4.27 -17.44 0.69
C ARG A 224 4.18 -18.80 1.38
N PRO A 225 4.22 -19.94 0.65
CA PRO A 225 4.20 -21.27 1.25
C PRO A 225 5.27 -21.47 2.34
N GLN A 226 4.99 -22.35 3.28
CA GLN A 226 6.04 -22.95 4.11
C GLN A 226 6.88 -23.85 3.21
N GLU A 227 8.19 -23.79 3.30
CA GLU A 227 9.07 -24.71 2.57
C GLU A 227 8.97 -26.13 3.10
#